data_4a7d1dcbeb53a9e21799d50acbc8dd7c
#
_entry.id   4a7d1dcbeb53a9e21799d50acbc8dd7c
#
_cell.length_a   1.000
_cell.length_b   1.000
_cell.length_c   1.000
_cell.angle_alpha   90.00
_cell.angle_beta   90.00
_cell.angle_gamma   90.00
#
_symmetry.space_group_name_H-M   'P 1'
#
loop_
_entity.id
_entity.type
_entity.pdbx_description
1 polymer ?
#
loop_
_entity_poly.entity_id
_entity_poly.type
_entity_poly.pdbx_seq_one_letter_code
_entity_poly.pdbx_strand_id
1 'polypeptide(L)'
;MKTEDKKIAVIGIGGVGGYVAGMLAKAYPHVTMVARGARGESIRENGLVLHSDYKGEIVAKPERVASVREMGQQDYIFICVKNYSLEDVCENIRDMVTDDTVIIPVMNGVDPGEKIRSLIGRGTVVDSLIYTVAFANADFSISQQDTFTWLCIGIKNADQGQQEKVAQVAEILKGADIDYKDDGDIEVEIWRKYILNCAFNVMTAFYDNTIGELRRDPVKAQQYETLVWEAASVGRAKGVAIRHCYLLKVIILCI
;
A
#
# COMPACT_ATOMS: atom_id res chain seq x y z
N MET A 1 -4.61 -12.48 23.01
CA MET A 1 -5.06 -13.20 21.79
C MET A 1 -3.82 -13.47 20.97
N LYS A 2 -3.61 -14.71 20.51
CA LYS A 2 -2.44 -15.01 19.68
C LYS A 2 -2.61 -14.30 18.33
N THR A 3 -1.51 -13.94 17.66
CA THR A 3 -1.54 -13.25 16.36
C THR A 3 -2.28 -14.08 15.30
N GLU A 4 -2.26 -15.40 15.43
CA GLU A 4 -2.95 -16.37 14.56
C GLU A 4 -4.48 -16.25 14.59
N ASP A 5 -5.08 -15.78 15.71
CA ASP A 5 -6.54 -15.67 15.89
C ASP A 5 -7.09 -14.31 15.40
N LYS A 6 -6.24 -13.47 14.80
CA LYS A 6 -6.62 -12.13 14.35
C LYS A 6 -7.42 -12.16 13.04
N LYS A 7 -8.51 -11.40 13.01
CA LYS A 7 -9.32 -11.20 11.79
C LYS A 7 -8.72 -10.08 10.95
N ILE A 8 -8.34 -10.41 9.73
CA ILE A 8 -7.65 -9.50 8.81
C ILE A 8 -8.49 -9.33 7.54
N ALA A 9 -8.83 -8.11 7.17
CA ALA A 9 -9.43 -7.83 5.87
C ALA A 9 -8.45 -7.13 4.93
N VAL A 10 -8.53 -7.47 3.65
CA VAL A 10 -7.85 -6.73 2.57
C VAL A 10 -8.90 -6.21 1.60
N ILE A 11 -9.02 -4.89 1.48
CA ILE A 11 -10.00 -4.21 0.62
C ILE A 11 -9.32 -3.73 -0.65
N GLY A 12 -9.77 -4.24 -1.78
CA GLY A 12 -9.22 -3.88 -3.09
C GLY A 12 -8.15 -4.86 -3.57
N ILE A 13 -8.58 -5.97 -4.16
CA ILE A 13 -7.73 -7.05 -4.69
C ILE A 13 -7.29 -6.70 -6.12
N GLY A 14 -6.45 -5.66 -6.26
CA GLY A 14 -5.69 -5.32 -7.47
C GLY A 14 -4.27 -5.88 -7.37
N GLY A 15 -3.29 -5.35 -8.11
CA GLY A 15 -1.90 -5.81 -8.05
C GLY A 15 -1.33 -5.76 -6.63
N VAL A 16 -1.28 -4.58 -6.03
CA VAL A 16 -0.78 -4.38 -4.65
C VAL A 16 -1.61 -5.16 -3.62
N GLY A 17 -2.94 -4.95 -3.63
CA GLY A 17 -3.80 -5.62 -2.65
C GLY A 17 -3.87 -7.13 -2.83
N GLY A 18 -3.70 -7.63 -4.07
CA GLY A 18 -3.60 -9.06 -4.34
C GLY A 18 -2.31 -9.66 -3.79
N TYR A 19 -1.18 -8.97 -3.94
CA TYR A 19 0.07 -9.40 -3.30
C TYR A 19 -0.08 -9.47 -1.78
N VAL A 20 -0.53 -8.38 -1.15
CA VAL A 20 -0.73 -8.32 0.32
C VAL A 20 -1.71 -9.40 0.78
N ALA A 21 -2.85 -9.55 0.10
CA ALA A 21 -3.88 -10.54 0.44
C ALA A 21 -3.39 -11.98 0.26
N GLY A 22 -2.64 -12.28 -0.79
CA GLY A 22 -2.04 -13.58 -1.05
C GLY A 22 -1.07 -14.00 0.06
N MET A 23 -0.17 -13.09 0.44
CA MET A 23 0.81 -13.34 1.49
C MET A 23 0.13 -13.51 2.86
N LEU A 24 -0.85 -12.65 3.19
CA LEU A 24 -1.60 -12.76 4.44
C LEU A 24 -2.41 -14.06 4.52
N ALA A 25 -3.15 -14.42 3.46
CA ALA A 25 -3.99 -15.63 3.48
C ALA A 25 -3.18 -16.94 3.41
N LYS A 26 -1.93 -16.89 2.95
CA LYS A 26 -0.98 -17.99 3.07
C LYS A 26 -0.59 -18.24 4.54
N ALA A 27 -0.49 -17.18 5.33
CA ALA A 27 0.06 -17.21 6.69
C ALA A 27 -1.01 -17.27 7.79
N TYR A 28 -2.18 -16.66 7.56
CA TYR A 28 -3.21 -16.50 8.58
C TYR A 28 -4.53 -17.15 8.16
N PRO A 29 -5.21 -17.88 9.07
CA PRO A 29 -6.46 -18.58 8.77
C PRO A 29 -7.65 -17.63 8.57
N HIS A 30 -7.69 -16.49 9.29
CA HIS A 30 -8.86 -15.60 9.31
C HIS A 30 -8.67 -14.36 8.44
N VAL A 31 -8.43 -14.59 7.13
CA VAL A 31 -8.30 -13.51 6.15
C VAL A 31 -9.56 -13.40 5.30
N THR A 32 -10.15 -12.19 5.28
CA THR A 32 -11.26 -11.82 4.41
C THR A 32 -10.72 -11.00 3.23
N MET A 33 -10.91 -11.47 2.01
CA MET A 33 -10.63 -10.70 0.80
C MET A 33 -11.88 -10.00 0.32
N VAL A 34 -11.81 -8.66 0.21
CA VAL A 34 -12.93 -7.85 -0.26
C VAL A 34 -12.81 -7.66 -1.77
N ALA A 35 -13.56 -8.46 -2.52
CA ALA A 35 -13.57 -8.47 -3.99
C ALA A 35 -15.00 -8.59 -4.51
N ARG A 36 -15.25 -8.03 -5.71
CA ARG A 36 -16.58 -8.00 -6.36
C ARG A 36 -16.55 -8.67 -7.73
N GLY A 37 -17.74 -9.10 -8.19
CA GLY A 37 -17.94 -9.64 -9.55
C GLY A 37 -17.06 -10.86 -9.84
N ALA A 38 -16.69 -11.05 -11.10
CA ALA A 38 -15.95 -12.20 -11.59
C ALA A 38 -14.64 -12.46 -10.85
N ARG A 39 -13.94 -11.42 -10.38
CA ARG A 39 -12.73 -11.57 -9.54
C ARG A 39 -13.08 -12.24 -8.21
N GLY A 40 -14.15 -11.80 -7.54
CA GLY A 40 -14.59 -12.41 -6.28
C GLY A 40 -15.00 -13.87 -6.47
N GLU A 41 -15.65 -14.20 -7.58
CA GLU A 41 -16.04 -15.57 -7.95
C GLU A 41 -14.81 -16.43 -8.20
N SER A 42 -13.86 -15.96 -9.00
CA SER A 42 -12.61 -16.68 -9.26
C SER A 42 -11.82 -16.98 -7.97
N ILE A 43 -11.73 -16.02 -7.04
CA ILE A 43 -11.03 -16.24 -5.76
C ILE A 43 -11.77 -17.29 -4.89
N ARG A 44 -13.11 -17.30 -4.88
CA ARG A 44 -13.87 -18.32 -4.13
C ARG A 44 -13.64 -19.72 -4.67
N GLU A 45 -13.60 -19.87 -5.98
CA GLU A 45 -13.45 -21.15 -6.66
C GLU A 45 -12.02 -21.68 -6.62
N ASN A 46 -11.06 -20.81 -6.98
CA ASN A 46 -9.68 -21.21 -7.26
C ASN A 46 -8.68 -20.78 -6.17
N GLY A 47 -9.09 -19.88 -5.25
CA GLY A 47 -8.16 -19.14 -4.42
C GLY A 47 -7.52 -17.96 -5.17
N LEU A 48 -6.70 -17.18 -4.50
CA LEU A 48 -5.91 -16.14 -5.11
C LEU A 48 -4.58 -16.72 -5.58
N VAL A 49 -4.32 -16.68 -6.89
CA VAL A 49 -3.05 -17.11 -7.49
C VAL A 49 -2.11 -15.91 -7.56
N LEU A 50 -0.93 -16.03 -6.98
CA LEU A 50 0.13 -15.02 -7.00
C LEU A 50 1.40 -15.63 -7.61
N HIS A 51 1.82 -15.08 -8.73
CA HIS A 51 3.10 -15.33 -9.39
C HIS A 51 4.10 -14.26 -8.93
N SER A 52 5.06 -14.61 -8.11
CA SER A 52 6.03 -13.65 -7.58
C SER A 52 7.46 -14.07 -7.93
N ASP A 53 8.18 -13.18 -8.59
CA ASP A 53 9.62 -13.38 -8.84
C ASP A 53 10.41 -13.45 -7.53
N TYR A 54 9.89 -12.85 -6.47
CA TYR A 54 10.53 -12.78 -5.16
C TYR A 54 10.12 -13.91 -4.21
N LYS A 55 8.82 -14.24 -4.15
CA LYS A 55 8.25 -15.19 -3.18
C LYS A 55 7.78 -16.51 -3.82
N GLY A 56 7.92 -16.65 -5.14
CA GLY A 56 7.51 -17.83 -5.90
C GLY A 56 6.01 -17.92 -6.17
N GLU A 57 5.58 -19.13 -6.54
CA GLU A 57 4.18 -19.43 -6.86
C GLU A 57 3.38 -19.67 -5.58
N ILE A 58 2.29 -18.93 -5.40
CA ILE A 58 1.44 -19.02 -4.22
C ILE A 58 -0.02 -19.15 -4.66
N VAL A 59 -0.73 -20.13 -4.13
CA VAL A 59 -2.18 -20.23 -4.20
C VAL A 59 -2.73 -20.09 -2.78
N ALA A 60 -3.32 -18.94 -2.49
CA ALA A 60 -3.82 -18.62 -1.16
C ALA A 60 -5.35 -18.69 -1.13
N LYS A 61 -5.90 -19.46 -0.19
CA LYS A 61 -7.34 -19.53 0.02
C LYS A 61 -7.71 -18.69 1.25
N PRO A 62 -8.45 -17.57 1.08
CA PRO A 62 -8.94 -16.81 2.21
C PRO A 62 -10.03 -17.60 2.95
N GLU A 63 -10.24 -17.29 4.22
CA GLU A 63 -11.42 -17.79 4.95
C GLU A 63 -12.71 -17.34 4.27
N ARG A 64 -12.72 -16.11 3.75
CA ARG A 64 -13.91 -15.49 3.18
C ARG A 64 -13.58 -14.54 2.03
N VAL A 65 -14.45 -14.55 1.02
CA VAL A 65 -14.53 -13.51 -0.01
C VAL A 65 -15.86 -12.79 0.14
N ALA A 66 -15.83 -11.50 0.41
CA ALA A 66 -17.00 -10.70 0.75
C ALA A 66 -17.06 -9.40 -0.05
N SER A 67 -18.23 -8.76 -0.06
CA SER A 67 -18.33 -7.33 -0.37
C SER A 67 -17.88 -6.50 0.85
N VAL A 68 -17.63 -5.22 0.64
CA VAL A 68 -17.22 -4.30 1.71
C VAL A 68 -18.26 -4.27 2.85
N ARG A 69 -19.53 -4.32 2.52
CA ARG A 69 -20.65 -4.28 3.50
C ARG A 69 -20.82 -5.58 4.28
N GLU A 70 -20.31 -6.68 3.76
CA GLU A 70 -20.45 -8.01 4.35
C GLU A 70 -19.22 -8.47 5.12
N MET A 71 -18.11 -7.72 5.09
CA MET A 71 -16.87 -8.19 5.71
C MET A 71 -16.95 -8.31 7.24
N GLY A 72 -17.88 -7.57 7.89
CA GLY A 72 -18.03 -7.58 9.34
C GLY A 72 -16.87 -6.89 10.07
N GLN A 73 -16.85 -6.99 11.39
CA GLN A 73 -15.78 -6.43 12.22
C GLN A 73 -14.47 -7.18 12.02
N GLN A 74 -13.38 -6.44 11.90
CA GLN A 74 -12.03 -6.94 11.71
C GLN A 74 -11.08 -6.33 12.74
N ASP A 75 -10.02 -7.05 13.11
CA ASP A 75 -8.95 -6.50 13.93
C ASP A 75 -8.02 -5.60 13.10
N TYR A 76 -7.73 -6.02 11.85
CA TYR A 76 -6.86 -5.31 10.92
C TYR A 76 -7.53 -5.16 9.56
N ILE A 77 -7.47 -3.95 9.00
CA ILE A 77 -8.03 -3.64 7.68
C ILE A 77 -6.95 -3.03 6.81
N PHE A 78 -6.47 -3.77 5.83
CA PHE A 78 -5.58 -3.27 4.79
C PHE A 78 -6.42 -2.67 3.65
N ILE A 79 -6.27 -1.37 3.39
CA ILE A 79 -6.98 -0.66 2.32
C ILE A 79 -6.05 -0.46 1.14
N CYS A 80 -6.29 -1.19 0.04
CA CYS A 80 -5.46 -1.24 -1.17
C CYS A 80 -6.21 -0.73 -2.41
N VAL A 81 -7.16 0.17 -2.25
CA VAL A 81 -7.95 0.73 -3.35
C VAL A 81 -7.25 1.91 -4.01
N LYS A 82 -7.79 2.40 -5.12
CA LYS A 82 -7.38 3.67 -5.70
C LYS A 82 -8.00 4.84 -4.93
N ASN A 83 -7.33 6.00 -4.90
CA ASN A 83 -7.75 7.17 -4.12
C ASN A 83 -9.20 7.60 -4.37
N TYR A 84 -9.70 7.48 -5.61
CA TYR A 84 -11.08 7.83 -5.96
C TYR A 84 -12.15 6.92 -5.33
N SER A 85 -11.75 5.78 -4.75
CA SER A 85 -12.65 4.85 -4.06
C SER A 85 -12.53 4.91 -2.54
N LEU A 86 -11.62 5.73 -2.00
CA LEU A 86 -11.32 5.72 -0.57
C LEU A 86 -12.50 6.20 0.28
N GLU A 87 -13.17 7.27 -0.14
CA GLU A 87 -14.33 7.83 0.57
C GLU A 87 -15.47 6.81 0.66
N ASP A 88 -15.84 6.19 -0.47
CA ASP A 88 -16.87 5.13 -0.51
C ASP A 88 -16.51 3.95 0.40
N VAL A 89 -15.24 3.53 0.42
CA VAL A 89 -14.77 2.48 1.32
C VAL A 89 -14.92 2.91 2.78
N CYS A 90 -14.45 4.10 3.15
CA CYS A 90 -14.52 4.60 4.53
C CYS A 90 -15.96 4.72 5.02
N GLU A 91 -16.88 5.23 4.20
CA GLU A 91 -18.31 5.30 4.50
C GLU A 91 -18.91 3.92 4.78
N ASN A 92 -18.57 2.94 3.94
CA ASN A 92 -19.13 1.59 4.07
C ASN A 92 -18.56 0.79 5.26
N ILE A 93 -17.34 1.07 5.73
CA ILE A 93 -16.72 0.34 6.86
C ILE A 93 -16.85 1.03 8.20
N ARG A 94 -17.28 2.29 8.24
CA ARG A 94 -17.29 3.13 9.45
C ARG A 94 -17.93 2.42 10.65
N ASP A 95 -19.08 1.80 10.47
CA ASP A 95 -19.82 1.13 11.55
C ASP A 95 -19.19 -0.21 11.96
N MET A 96 -18.30 -0.76 11.16
CA MET A 96 -17.58 -2.01 11.44
C MET A 96 -16.25 -1.78 12.16
N VAL A 97 -15.74 -0.54 12.14
CA VAL A 97 -14.51 -0.16 12.84
C VAL A 97 -14.81 0.01 14.33
N THR A 98 -13.96 -0.52 15.20
CA THR A 98 -13.98 -0.32 16.66
C THR A 98 -12.74 0.45 17.09
N ASP A 99 -12.66 0.85 18.35
CA ASP A 99 -11.49 1.55 18.89
C ASP A 99 -10.23 0.67 18.83
N ASP A 100 -10.39 -0.65 18.86
CA ASP A 100 -9.29 -1.61 18.76
C ASP A 100 -8.86 -1.91 17.34
N THR A 101 -9.66 -1.58 16.33
CA THR A 101 -9.36 -1.84 14.92
C THR A 101 -8.15 -1.05 14.45
N VAL A 102 -7.25 -1.71 13.73
CA VAL A 102 -6.10 -1.08 13.07
C VAL A 102 -6.34 -1.02 11.57
N ILE A 103 -6.21 0.17 10.99
CA ILE A 103 -6.41 0.41 9.56
C ILE A 103 -5.07 0.77 8.92
N ILE A 104 -4.72 0.07 7.85
CA ILE A 104 -3.44 0.22 7.15
C ILE A 104 -3.72 0.58 5.69
N PRO A 105 -3.62 1.88 5.29
CA PRO A 105 -3.75 2.29 3.90
C PRO A 105 -2.50 1.94 3.10
N VAL A 106 -2.55 0.90 2.29
CA VAL A 106 -1.46 0.53 1.36
C VAL A 106 -1.75 1.15 0.00
N MET A 107 -1.62 2.47 -0.07
CA MET A 107 -2.04 3.30 -1.20
C MET A 107 -0.96 4.30 -1.60
N ASN A 108 -1.01 4.79 -2.84
CA ASN A 108 -0.21 5.93 -3.25
C ASN A 108 -0.87 7.26 -2.81
N GLY A 109 -0.05 8.27 -2.57
CA GLY A 109 -0.49 9.60 -2.11
C GLY A 109 0.12 9.95 -0.77
N VAL A 110 -0.09 11.19 -0.34
CA VAL A 110 0.44 11.71 0.93
C VAL A 110 -0.63 11.86 2.01
N ASP A 111 -1.89 11.73 1.64
CA ASP A 111 -3.05 12.05 2.46
C ASP A 111 -4.02 10.88 2.78
N PRO A 112 -3.84 9.63 2.31
CA PRO A 112 -4.81 8.57 2.57
C PRO A 112 -5.06 8.34 4.06
N GLY A 113 -4.02 8.32 4.89
CA GLY A 113 -4.17 8.13 6.34
C GLY A 113 -4.92 9.27 7.02
N GLU A 114 -4.65 10.52 6.65
CA GLU A 114 -5.37 11.69 7.18
C GLU A 114 -6.84 11.65 6.79
N LYS A 115 -7.15 11.31 5.54
CA LYS A 115 -8.54 11.14 5.07
C LYS A 115 -9.28 10.06 5.84
N ILE A 116 -8.65 8.90 6.05
CA ILE A 116 -9.26 7.79 6.82
C ILE A 116 -9.55 8.24 8.25
N ARG A 117 -8.59 8.88 8.93
CA ARG A 117 -8.80 9.41 10.29
C ARG A 117 -9.98 10.36 10.36
N SER A 118 -10.07 11.28 9.38
CA SER A 118 -11.18 12.25 9.30
C SER A 118 -12.53 11.61 9.02
N LEU A 119 -12.58 10.63 8.10
CA LEU A 119 -13.84 10.02 7.66
C LEU A 119 -14.38 8.97 8.64
N ILE A 120 -13.52 8.22 9.30
CA ILE A 120 -13.93 7.14 10.21
C ILE A 120 -14.03 7.62 11.65
N GLY A 121 -13.06 8.41 12.14
CA GLY A 121 -13.09 9.05 13.46
C GLY A 121 -12.82 8.12 14.64
N ARG A 122 -12.49 6.85 14.43
CA ARG A 122 -12.15 5.86 15.46
C ARG A 122 -11.23 4.77 14.94
N GLY A 123 -10.70 3.93 15.83
CA GLY A 123 -9.64 2.98 15.51
C GLY A 123 -8.28 3.66 15.38
N THR A 124 -7.25 2.89 15.07
CA THR A 124 -5.89 3.39 14.87
C THR A 124 -5.48 3.26 13.42
N VAL A 125 -5.08 4.36 12.79
CA VAL A 125 -4.54 4.33 11.42
C VAL A 125 -3.02 4.27 11.49
N VAL A 126 -2.45 3.17 11.02
CA VAL A 126 -1.00 3.01 10.79
C VAL A 126 -0.71 3.38 9.35
N ASP A 127 -0.09 4.53 9.15
CA ASP A 127 0.29 5.00 7.81
C ASP A 127 1.27 4.04 7.17
N SER A 128 1.16 3.86 5.85
CA SER A 128 2.07 2.99 5.13
C SER A 128 2.31 3.41 3.69
N LEU A 129 3.35 2.88 3.13
CA LEU A 129 3.63 2.87 1.70
C LEU A 129 4.23 1.51 1.31
N ILE A 130 4.14 1.14 0.05
CA ILE A 130 4.73 -0.09 -0.47
C ILE A 130 5.58 0.20 -1.72
N TYR A 131 6.77 -0.37 -1.78
CA TYR A 131 7.56 -0.47 -3.00
C TYR A 131 7.37 -1.85 -3.58
N THR A 132 6.75 -1.94 -4.74
CA THR A 132 6.50 -3.20 -5.47
C THR A 132 6.14 -2.91 -6.92
N VAL A 133 6.42 -3.83 -7.79
CA VAL A 133 5.88 -3.89 -9.14
C VAL A 133 4.89 -5.04 -9.16
N ALA A 134 3.60 -4.74 -9.04
CA ALA A 134 2.55 -5.75 -9.01
C ALA A 134 1.32 -5.32 -9.81
N PHE A 135 0.77 -6.25 -10.57
CA PHE A 135 -0.43 -6.03 -11.38
C PHE A 135 -1.33 -7.26 -11.40
N ALA A 136 -2.59 -7.02 -11.71
CA ALA A 136 -3.58 -8.08 -11.84
C ALA A 136 -3.70 -8.48 -13.30
N ASN A 137 -3.66 -9.79 -13.56
CA ASN A 137 -3.80 -10.37 -14.89
C ASN A 137 -5.27 -10.48 -15.32
N ALA A 138 -5.50 -10.78 -16.60
CA ALA A 138 -6.84 -10.94 -17.17
C ALA A 138 -7.60 -12.14 -16.58
N ASP A 139 -6.90 -13.17 -16.14
CA ASP A 139 -7.41 -14.37 -15.48
C ASP A 139 -7.61 -14.19 -13.96
N PHE A 140 -7.47 -12.96 -13.47
CA PHE A 140 -7.55 -12.57 -12.05
C PHE A 140 -6.39 -13.03 -11.17
N SER A 141 -5.37 -13.70 -11.70
CA SER A 141 -4.12 -13.92 -10.99
C SER A 141 -3.37 -12.60 -10.78
N ILE A 142 -2.40 -12.61 -9.88
CA ILE A 142 -1.56 -11.46 -9.57
C ILE A 142 -0.12 -11.80 -9.98
N SER A 143 0.51 -10.88 -10.68
CA SER A 143 1.96 -10.94 -10.94
C SER A 143 2.66 -9.89 -10.09
N GLN A 144 3.68 -10.31 -9.35
CA GLN A 144 4.65 -9.43 -8.71
C GLN A 144 6.00 -9.66 -9.38
N GLN A 145 6.54 -8.60 -9.96
CA GLN A 145 7.84 -8.60 -10.65
C GLN A 145 8.93 -8.03 -9.76
N ASP A 146 10.17 -8.29 -10.13
CA ASP A 146 11.37 -7.96 -9.37
C ASP A 146 11.56 -8.76 -8.07
N THR A 147 12.80 -8.73 -7.59
CA THR A 147 13.25 -9.48 -6.42
C THR A 147 13.11 -8.70 -5.11
N PHE A 148 12.22 -7.71 -5.08
CA PHE A 148 11.94 -6.93 -3.87
C PHE A 148 10.46 -6.55 -3.76
N THR A 149 9.97 -6.55 -2.56
CA THR A 149 8.72 -5.91 -2.16
C THR A 149 8.80 -5.61 -0.67
N TRP A 150 8.59 -4.37 -0.29
CA TRP A 150 8.65 -3.98 1.11
C TRP A 150 7.64 -2.86 1.41
N LEU A 151 7.12 -2.88 2.65
CA LEU A 151 6.30 -1.81 3.19
C LEU A 151 7.15 -0.93 4.13
N CYS A 152 6.86 0.38 4.14
CA CYS A 152 7.18 1.20 5.31
C CYS A 152 5.89 1.41 6.08
N ILE A 153 5.94 1.30 7.40
CA ILE A 153 4.80 1.50 8.30
C ILE A 153 5.18 2.42 9.44
N GLY A 154 4.21 3.18 9.97
CA GLY A 154 4.46 4.03 11.13
C GLY A 154 3.30 4.96 11.44
N ILE A 155 3.45 5.72 12.52
CA ILE A 155 2.56 6.82 12.90
C ILE A 155 3.43 7.99 13.29
N LYS A 156 3.18 9.16 12.69
CA LYS A 156 3.92 10.39 13.02
C LYS A 156 3.67 10.79 14.47
N ASN A 157 4.75 11.03 15.23
CA ASN A 157 4.69 11.41 16.65
C ASN A 157 3.85 10.44 17.52
N ALA A 158 3.96 9.13 17.24
CA ALA A 158 3.21 8.10 17.92
C ALA A 158 3.42 8.12 19.43
N ASP A 159 2.31 8.10 20.19
CA ASP A 159 2.34 7.79 21.62
C ASP A 159 2.63 6.30 21.86
N GLN A 160 2.76 5.89 23.12
CA GLN A 160 3.09 4.50 23.46
C GLN A 160 2.05 3.50 22.93
N GLY A 161 0.74 3.79 23.06
CA GLY A 161 -0.31 2.90 22.58
C GLY A 161 -0.29 2.76 21.05
N GLN A 162 -0.01 3.86 20.35
CA GLN A 162 0.16 3.86 18.90
C GLN A 162 1.42 3.11 18.45
N GLN A 163 2.54 3.23 19.19
CA GLN A 163 3.74 2.44 18.93
C GLN A 163 3.48 0.93 19.08
N GLU A 164 2.70 0.53 20.07
CA GLU A 164 2.27 -0.86 20.25
C GLU A 164 1.41 -1.35 19.07
N LYS A 165 0.54 -0.50 18.49
CA LYS A 165 -0.23 -0.84 17.28
C LYS A 165 0.68 -0.99 16.04
N VAL A 166 1.69 -0.13 15.87
CA VAL A 166 2.69 -0.28 14.80
C VAL A 166 3.45 -1.61 14.95
N ALA A 167 3.91 -1.93 16.17
CA ALA A 167 4.59 -3.19 16.44
C ALA A 167 3.70 -4.42 16.15
N GLN A 168 2.40 -4.36 16.44
CA GLN A 168 1.46 -5.43 16.09
C GLN A 168 1.32 -5.60 14.57
N VAL A 169 1.28 -4.51 13.79
CA VAL A 169 1.28 -4.58 12.33
C VAL A 169 2.59 -5.18 11.81
N ALA A 170 3.72 -4.78 12.37
CA ALA A 170 5.04 -5.34 12.05
C ALA A 170 5.08 -6.87 12.25
N GLU A 171 4.55 -7.37 13.37
CA GLU A 171 4.46 -8.81 13.63
C GLU A 171 3.55 -9.54 12.60
N ILE A 172 2.44 -8.92 12.17
CA ILE A 172 1.57 -9.47 11.13
C ILE A 172 2.32 -9.56 9.80
N LEU A 173 3.02 -8.50 9.39
CA LEU A 173 3.78 -8.48 8.14
C LEU A 173 4.90 -9.52 8.17
N LYS A 174 5.64 -9.61 9.29
CA LYS A 174 6.69 -10.60 9.50
C LYS A 174 6.16 -12.04 9.44
N GLY A 175 5.03 -12.31 10.11
CA GLY A 175 4.39 -13.63 10.07
C GLY A 175 3.90 -14.02 8.68
N ALA A 176 3.53 -13.04 7.85
CA ALA A 176 3.14 -13.22 6.46
C ALA A 176 4.32 -13.25 5.47
N ASP A 177 5.57 -13.20 5.93
CA ASP A 177 6.76 -13.11 5.07
C ASP A 177 6.71 -11.90 4.11
N ILE A 178 6.17 -10.79 4.58
CA ILE A 178 6.17 -9.50 3.88
C ILE A 178 7.26 -8.63 4.51
N ASP A 179 8.25 -8.22 3.71
CA ASP A 179 9.32 -7.37 4.19
C ASP A 179 8.79 -5.97 4.53
N TYR A 180 9.25 -5.42 5.64
CA TYR A 180 8.81 -4.11 6.12
C TYR A 180 9.94 -3.31 6.78
N LYS A 181 9.68 -2.01 6.96
CA LYS A 181 10.49 -1.06 7.73
C LYS A 181 9.56 -0.25 8.62
N ASP A 182 9.91 -0.11 9.89
CA ASP A 182 9.15 0.62 10.90
C ASP A 182 10.04 1.60 11.72
N ASP A 183 11.30 1.76 11.31
CA ASP A 183 12.35 2.52 12.00
C ASP A 183 12.54 3.95 11.48
N GLY A 184 11.74 4.38 10.51
CA GLY A 184 11.85 5.66 9.84
C GLY A 184 10.78 6.68 10.24
N ASP A 185 11.00 7.94 9.85
CA ASP A 185 9.94 8.94 9.82
C ASP A 185 9.00 8.63 8.65
N ILE A 186 7.84 8.06 8.98
CA ILE A 186 6.86 7.58 7.97
C ILE A 186 6.39 8.72 7.06
N GLU A 187 6.25 9.93 7.56
CA GLU A 187 5.84 11.07 6.75
C GLU A 187 6.91 11.39 5.69
N VAL A 188 8.18 11.39 6.10
CA VAL A 188 9.31 11.60 5.17
C VAL A 188 9.36 10.49 4.12
N GLU A 189 9.17 9.23 4.51
CA GLU A 189 9.19 8.09 3.57
C GLU A 189 8.02 8.16 2.57
N ILE A 190 6.81 8.52 3.01
CA ILE A 190 5.64 8.72 2.14
C ILE A 190 5.92 9.84 1.14
N TRP A 191 6.44 10.98 1.59
CA TRP A 191 6.76 12.09 0.70
C TRP A 191 7.88 11.77 -0.28
N ARG A 192 8.89 11.00 0.13
CA ARG A 192 9.94 10.52 -0.78
C ARG A 192 9.35 9.72 -1.94
N LYS A 193 8.50 8.76 -1.63
CA LYS A 193 7.83 7.97 -2.67
C LYS A 193 6.92 8.83 -3.53
N TYR A 194 6.18 9.76 -2.93
CA TYR A 194 5.27 10.64 -3.65
C TYR A 194 6.01 11.54 -4.65
N ILE A 195 7.14 12.14 -4.25
CA ILE A 195 8.00 12.95 -5.12
C ILE A 195 8.47 12.13 -6.34
N LEU A 196 8.95 10.91 -6.10
CA LEU A 196 9.32 9.99 -7.18
C LEU A 196 8.13 9.75 -8.12
N ASN A 197 6.96 9.43 -7.58
CA ASN A 197 5.77 9.13 -8.38
C ASN A 197 5.26 10.34 -9.17
N CYS A 198 5.34 11.55 -8.64
CA CYS A 198 4.94 12.78 -9.33
C CYS A 198 5.74 12.98 -10.62
N ALA A 199 7.04 12.76 -10.59
CA ALA A 199 7.88 12.88 -11.79
C ALA A 199 7.77 11.66 -12.70
N PHE A 200 7.92 10.46 -12.14
CA PHE A 200 7.94 9.20 -12.88
C PHE A 200 6.63 8.94 -13.64
N ASN A 201 5.51 8.92 -12.93
CA ASN A 201 4.21 8.56 -13.54
C ASN A 201 3.74 9.63 -14.54
N VAL A 202 3.98 10.92 -14.25
CA VAL A 202 3.58 12.01 -15.15
C VAL A 202 4.39 11.94 -16.45
N MET A 203 5.70 11.82 -16.36
CA MET A 203 6.57 11.86 -17.53
C MET A 203 6.41 10.61 -18.41
N THR A 204 6.33 9.42 -17.79
CA THR A 204 6.14 8.18 -18.56
C THR A 204 4.78 8.14 -19.24
N ALA A 205 3.72 8.61 -18.59
CA ALA A 205 2.38 8.68 -19.19
C ALA A 205 2.27 9.77 -20.27
N PHE A 206 2.87 10.95 -20.05
CA PHE A 206 2.77 12.07 -21.00
C PHE A 206 3.51 11.80 -22.31
N TYR A 207 4.70 11.20 -22.19
CA TYR A 207 5.53 10.92 -23.39
C TYR A 207 5.34 9.52 -23.95
N ASP A 208 4.55 8.66 -23.31
CA ASP A 208 4.45 7.23 -23.63
C ASP A 208 5.84 6.58 -23.76
N ASN A 209 6.72 6.93 -22.84
CA ASN A 209 8.11 6.49 -22.81
C ASN A 209 8.42 5.71 -21.52
N THR A 210 9.34 4.78 -21.63
CA THR A 210 9.99 4.20 -20.45
C THR A 210 10.91 5.22 -19.79
N ILE A 211 11.25 5.01 -18.51
CA ILE A 211 12.18 5.89 -17.80
C ILE A 211 13.56 5.92 -18.47
N GLY A 212 14.00 4.79 -19.06
CA GLY A 212 15.26 4.71 -19.79
C GLY A 212 15.27 5.54 -21.08
N GLU A 213 14.13 5.71 -21.74
CA GLU A 213 13.97 6.58 -22.91
C GLU A 213 13.95 8.05 -22.51
N LEU A 214 13.25 8.39 -21.43
CA LEU A 214 13.25 9.75 -20.88
C LEU A 214 14.66 10.23 -20.53
N ARG A 215 15.48 9.34 -19.96
CA ARG A 215 16.88 9.63 -19.60
C ARG A 215 17.79 9.99 -20.78
N ARG A 216 17.58 9.38 -21.94
CA ARG A 216 18.43 9.60 -23.12
C ARG A 216 18.16 10.95 -23.78
N ASP A 217 17.05 11.59 -23.48
CA ASP A 217 16.67 12.90 -24.00
C ASP A 217 16.96 13.97 -22.94
N PRO A 218 17.95 14.86 -23.17
CA PRO A 218 18.33 15.88 -22.18
C PRO A 218 17.19 16.84 -21.81
N VAL A 219 16.27 17.11 -22.75
CA VAL A 219 15.13 18.00 -22.48
C VAL A 219 14.13 17.31 -21.54
N LYS A 220 13.84 16.04 -21.79
CA LYS A 220 12.95 15.25 -20.92
C LYS A 220 13.57 15.01 -19.54
N ALA A 221 14.86 14.74 -19.49
CA ALA A 221 15.59 14.59 -18.24
C ALA A 221 15.53 15.87 -17.38
N GLN A 222 15.67 17.05 -18.00
CA GLN A 222 15.53 18.33 -17.29
C GLN A 222 14.11 18.59 -16.80
N GLN A 223 13.09 18.21 -17.56
CA GLN A 223 11.69 18.31 -17.16
C GLN A 223 11.40 17.37 -15.98
N TYR A 224 11.92 16.14 -15.99
CA TYR A 224 11.82 15.20 -14.89
C TYR A 224 12.42 15.79 -13.60
N GLU A 225 13.62 16.33 -13.67
CA GLU A 225 14.27 17.01 -12.55
C GLU A 225 13.42 18.16 -12.02
N THR A 226 12.84 18.98 -12.89
CA THR A 226 11.99 20.11 -12.51
C THR A 226 10.77 19.62 -11.72
N LEU A 227 10.09 18.55 -12.16
CA LEU A 227 8.97 17.96 -11.43
C LEU A 227 9.35 17.40 -10.06
N VAL A 228 10.54 16.80 -9.94
CA VAL A 228 11.08 16.33 -8.64
C VAL A 228 11.23 17.49 -7.68
N TRP A 229 11.84 18.60 -8.13
CA TRP A 229 12.04 19.79 -7.30
C TRP A 229 10.74 20.48 -6.94
N GLU A 230 9.78 20.57 -7.87
CA GLU A 230 8.45 21.14 -7.64
C GLU A 230 7.68 20.36 -6.57
N ALA A 231 7.59 19.04 -6.70
CA ALA A 231 6.93 18.18 -5.71
C ALA A 231 7.62 18.27 -4.34
N ALA A 232 8.96 18.32 -4.30
CA ALA A 232 9.72 18.48 -3.08
C ALA A 232 9.48 19.83 -2.40
N SER A 233 9.30 20.91 -3.17
CA SER A 233 9.01 22.24 -2.63
C SER A 233 7.67 22.28 -1.90
N VAL A 234 6.65 21.58 -2.41
CA VAL A 234 5.36 21.43 -1.74
C VAL A 234 5.49 20.69 -0.41
N GLY A 235 6.23 19.58 -0.38
CA GLY A 235 6.48 18.84 0.86
C GLY A 235 7.19 19.66 1.91
N ARG A 236 8.24 20.41 1.51
CA ARG A 236 8.96 21.33 2.41
C ARG A 236 8.05 22.45 2.93
N ALA A 237 7.19 23.01 2.10
CA ALA A 237 6.23 24.03 2.52
C ALA A 237 5.22 23.49 3.54
N LYS A 238 4.95 22.18 3.54
CA LYS A 238 4.17 21.48 4.56
C LYS A 238 4.97 21.08 5.81
N GLY A 239 6.26 21.45 5.90
CA GLY A 239 7.12 21.18 7.05
C GLY A 239 7.80 19.81 7.03
N VAL A 240 7.73 19.06 5.93
CA VAL A 240 8.36 17.74 5.84
C VAL A 240 9.88 17.87 5.63
N ALA A 241 10.66 17.10 6.38
CA ALA A 241 12.12 17.15 6.37
C ALA A 241 12.76 16.46 5.15
N ILE A 242 12.47 16.96 3.96
CA ILE A 242 12.97 16.40 2.69
C ILE A 242 14.41 16.86 2.45
N ARG A 243 15.37 15.94 2.61
CA ARG A 243 16.80 16.20 2.43
C ARG A 243 17.18 16.34 0.96
N HIS A 244 18.07 17.28 0.65
CA HIS A 244 18.57 17.54 -0.70
C HIS A 244 19.24 16.31 -1.33
N CYS A 245 20.06 15.59 -0.56
CA CYS A 245 20.75 14.40 -1.03
C CYS A 245 19.82 13.27 -1.49
N TYR A 246 18.60 13.20 -0.94
CA TYR A 246 17.60 12.26 -1.41
C TYR A 246 17.08 12.63 -2.81
N LEU A 247 16.81 13.90 -3.05
CA LEU A 247 16.33 14.38 -4.35
C LEU A 247 17.35 14.10 -5.45
N LEU A 248 18.64 14.33 -5.18
CA LEU A 248 19.72 13.96 -6.09
C LEU A 248 19.72 12.47 -6.42
N LYS A 249 19.47 11.59 -5.42
CA LYS A 249 19.34 10.14 -5.67
C LYS A 249 18.17 9.82 -6.57
N VAL A 250 16.99 10.43 -6.35
CA VAL A 250 15.81 10.23 -7.20
C VAL A 250 16.09 10.67 -8.63
N ILE A 251 16.74 11.82 -8.81
CA ILE A 251 17.14 12.34 -10.12
C ILE A 251 18.17 11.39 -10.77
N ILE A 252 19.24 11.02 -10.07
CA ILE A 252 20.31 10.17 -10.60
C ILE A 252 19.85 8.73 -10.85
N LEU A 253 19.05 8.14 -9.98
CA LEU A 253 18.53 6.77 -10.15
C LEU A 253 17.47 6.69 -11.25
N CYS A 254 16.78 7.78 -11.50
CA CYS A 254 15.82 7.90 -12.58
C CYS A 254 16.36 8.65 -13.80
N ILE A 255 17.52 9.29 -13.74
CA ILE A 255 18.29 9.87 -14.86
C ILE A 255 19.61 9.04 -15.11
#